data_323e2e879737b3dfa561872e79a733be
#
_entry.id   323e2e879737b3dfa561872e79a733be
#
_cell.length_a   1.000
_cell.length_b   1.000
_cell.length_c   1.000
_cell.angle_alpha   90.00
_cell.angle_beta   90.00
_cell.angle_gamma   90.00
#
_symmetry.space_group_name_H-M   'P 1'
#
loop_
_entity.id
_entity.type
_entity.pdbx_description
1 polymer ?
#
loop_
_entity_poly.entity_id
_entity_poly.type
_entity_poly.pdbx_seq_one_letter_code
_entity_poly.pdbx_strand_id
1 'polypeptide(L)'
;MPLYRVFTRRNEFDQETKSSVAKSITETHCGLTGAPKEFVHVFYIESDQVEKGSVEVLGAIRSGRSEEIVNGIIRKIQDAILSTADLPREKIKVQLMGVLAKWVMEAGAIMPEPGEEADWFAQHHR
;
A
#
# COMPACT_ATOMS: atom_id res chain seq x y z
N MET A 1 3.14 -8.62 -3.38
CA MET A 1 2.86 -8.26 -1.99
C MET A 1 3.85 -7.22 -1.54
N PRO A 2 3.42 -6.07 -1.11
CA PRO A 2 2.13 -5.80 -0.48
C PRO A 2 1.03 -5.48 -1.47
N LEU A 3 -0.20 -5.52 -0.96
CA LEU A 3 -1.39 -5.12 -1.67
C LEU A 3 -2.10 -4.02 -0.89
N TYR A 4 -2.29 -2.89 -1.52
CA TYR A 4 -3.02 -1.77 -0.94
C TYR A 4 -4.33 -1.59 -1.70
N ARG A 5 -5.42 -1.55 -0.97
CA ARG A 5 -6.75 -1.29 -1.53
C ARG A 5 -7.20 0.08 -1.06
N VAL A 6 -7.52 0.94 -2.00
CA VAL A 6 -7.95 2.31 -1.73
C VAL A 6 -9.45 2.41 -2.01
N PHE A 7 -10.22 2.63 -0.98
CA PHE A 7 -11.69 2.69 -1.06
C PHE A 7 -12.12 4.15 -1.09
N THR A 8 -12.82 4.53 -2.14
CA THR A 8 -13.39 5.88 -2.28
C THR A 8 -14.81 5.79 -2.80
N ARG A 9 -15.54 6.89 -2.66
CA ARG A 9 -16.81 7.03 -3.36
C ARG A 9 -16.52 7.20 -4.86
N ARG A 10 -17.49 6.87 -5.70
CA ARG A 10 -17.36 7.04 -7.15
C ARG A 10 -17.06 8.50 -7.47
N ASN A 11 -16.10 8.73 -8.35
CA ASN A 11 -15.68 10.05 -8.82
C ASN A 11 -15.08 10.94 -7.71
N GLU A 12 -14.70 10.37 -6.57
CA GLU A 12 -14.00 11.13 -5.52
C GLU A 12 -12.63 11.60 -6.00
N PHE A 13 -11.88 10.73 -6.66
CA PHE A 13 -10.57 11.04 -7.21
C PHE A 13 -10.63 10.95 -8.74
N ASP A 14 -10.06 11.94 -9.42
CA ASP A 14 -9.83 11.82 -10.85
C ASP A 14 -8.63 10.90 -11.11
N GLN A 15 -8.38 10.62 -12.39
CA GLN A 15 -7.32 9.67 -12.75
C GLN A 15 -5.93 10.16 -12.35
N GLU A 16 -5.69 11.45 -12.43
CA GLU A 16 -4.42 12.04 -12.02
C GLU A 16 -4.20 11.89 -10.51
N THR A 17 -5.22 12.16 -9.70
CA THR A 17 -5.16 12.00 -8.26
C THR A 17 -4.93 10.53 -7.89
N LYS A 18 -5.64 9.60 -8.54
CA LYS A 18 -5.45 8.17 -8.32
C LYS A 18 -4.00 7.75 -8.59
N SER A 19 -3.43 8.24 -9.68
CA SER A 19 -2.05 7.94 -10.06
C SER A 19 -1.06 8.49 -9.05
N SER A 20 -1.25 9.74 -8.62
CA SER A 20 -0.37 10.37 -7.64
C SER A 20 -0.40 9.66 -6.29
N VAL A 21 -1.58 9.29 -5.81
CA VAL A 21 -1.73 8.58 -4.55
C VAL A 21 -1.10 7.19 -4.64
N ALA A 22 -1.32 6.47 -5.72
CA ALA A 22 -0.74 5.15 -5.92
C ALA A 22 0.79 5.20 -5.95
N LYS A 23 1.34 6.21 -6.62
CA LYS A 23 2.78 6.43 -6.67
C LYS A 23 3.35 6.73 -5.28
N SER A 24 2.67 7.57 -4.51
CA SER A 24 3.09 7.90 -3.15
C SER A 24 3.05 6.71 -2.22
N ILE A 25 2.01 5.87 -2.33
CA ILE A 25 1.92 4.62 -1.56
C ILE A 25 3.10 3.71 -1.88
N THR A 26 3.39 3.54 -3.16
CA THR A 26 4.51 2.70 -3.62
C THR A 26 5.84 3.23 -3.10
N GLU A 27 6.11 4.51 -3.26
CA GLU A 27 7.35 5.13 -2.80
C GLU A 27 7.50 5.06 -1.29
N THR A 28 6.43 5.26 -0.55
CA THR A 28 6.42 5.16 0.91
C THR A 28 6.77 3.75 1.37
N HIS A 29 6.09 2.77 0.81
CA HIS A 29 6.33 1.37 1.18
C HIS A 29 7.78 0.96 0.86
N CYS A 30 8.24 1.23 -0.35
CA CYS A 30 9.59 0.86 -0.78
C CYS A 30 10.66 1.60 0.02
N GLY A 31 10.45 2.88 0.30
CA GLY A 31 11.41 3.68 1.05
C GLY A 31 11.60 3.23 2.49
N LEU A 32 10.53 2.76 3.14
CA LEU A 32 10.59 2.33 4.54
C LEU A 32 10.95 0.85 4.71
N THR A 33 10.69 0.02 3.71
CA THR A 33 10.88 -1.42 3.83
C THR A 33 12.04 -1.96 3.01
N GLY A 34 12.50 -1.22 2.00
CA GLY A 34 13.50 -1.72 1.06
C GLY A 34 12.94 -2.69 0.02
N ALA A 35 11.63 -2.93 0.02
CA ALA A 35 11.02 -3.85 -0.94
C ALA A 35 11.11 -3.28 -2.36
N PRO A 36 11.28 -4.13 -3.38
CA PRO A 36 11.24 -3.69 -4.77
C PRO A 36 9.86 -3.14 -5.14
N LYS A 37 9.83 -2.10 -5.96
CA LYS A 37 8.56 -1.50 -6.39
C LYS A 37 7.67 -2.49 -7.15
N GLU A 38 8.27 -3.48 -7.81
CA GLU A 38 7.55 -4.50 -8.57
C GLU A 38 6.65 -5.36 -7.69
N PHE A 39 6.90 -5.37 -6.37
CA PHE A 39 6.09 -6.13 -5.42
C PHE A 39 4.81 -5.36 -5.01
N VAL A 40 4.81 -4.03 -5.15
CA VAL A 40 3.72 -3.20 -4.62
C VAL A 40 2.56 -3.13 -5.61
N HIS A 41 1.38 -3.47 -5.13
CA HIS A 41 0.14 -3.38 -5.92
C HIS A 41 -0.84 -2.45 -5.23
N VAL A 42 -1.46 -1.57 -6.00
CA VAL A 42 -2.46 -0.62 -5.49
C VAL A 42 -3.73 -0.78 -6.33
N PHE A 43 -4.84 -1.10 -5.67
CA PHE A 43 -6.15 -1.22 -6.30
C PHE A 43 -7.08 -0.14 -5.76
N TYR A 44 -7.86 0.46 -6.65
CA TYR A 44 -8.95 1.33 -6.26
C TYR A 44 -10.26 0.57 -6.30
N ILE A 45 -11.05 0.73 -5.25
CA ILE A 45 -12.39 0.16 -5.17
C ILE A 45 -13.33 1.31 -4.93
N GLU A 46 -14.17 1.62 -5.91
CA GLU A 46 -15.14 2.70 -5.81
C GLU A 46 -16.50 2.14 -5.42
N SER A 47 -17.15 2.77 -4.45
CA SER A 47 -18.45 2.33 -3.96
C SER A 47 -19.25 3.51 -3.44
N ASP A 48 -20.56 3.49 -3.71
CA ASP A 48 -21.46 4.51 -3.19
C ASP A 48 -21.70 4.34 -1.68
N GLN A 49 -21.23 3.25 -1.09
CA GLN A 49 -21.30 3.04 0.36
C GLN A 49 -20.19 3.75 1.12
N VAL A 50 -19.15 4.21 0.42
CA VAL A 50 -18.10 5.01 1.04
C VAL A 50 -18.62 6.43 1.23
N GLU A 51 -18.36 7.01 2.42
CA GLU A 51 -18.79 8.37 2.73
C GLU A 51 -18.13 9.37 1.77
N LYS A 52 -18.90 10.32 1.27
CA LYS A 52 -18.37 11.38 0.42
C LYS A 52 -17.31 12.18 1.18
N GLY A 53 -16.21 12.48 0.52
CA GLY A 53 -15.12 13.25 1.12
C GLY A 53 -14.24 12.44 2.04
N SER A 54 -14.31 11.10 1.99
CA SER A 54 -13.46 10.24 2.80
C SER A 54 -12.74 9.22 1.93
N VAL A 55 -11.65 8.68 2.46
CA VAL A 55 -10.88 7.63 1.81
C VAL A 55 -10.40 6.66 2.87
N GLU A 56 -10.41 5.38 2.54
CA GLU A 56 -9.89 4.33 3.41
C GLU A 56 -8.89 3.49 2.64
N VAL A 57 -7.69 3.32 3.21
CA VAL A 57 -6.64 2.49 2.63
C VAL A 57 -6.44 1.28 3.53
N LEU A 58 -6.62 0.10 2.96
CA LEU A 58 -6.36 -1.16 3.65
C LEU A 58 -5.17 -1.83 2.97
N GLY A 59 -4.06 -1.93 3.68
CA GLY A 59 -2.84 -2.54 3.17
C GLY A 59 -2.61 -3.91 3.80
N ALA A 60 -2.34 -4.90 2.96
CA ALA A 60 -1.87 -6.22 3.39
C ALA A 60 -0.38 -6.28 3.11
N ILE A 61 0.42 -6.35 4.17
CA ILE A 61 1.89 -6.37 4.06
C ILE A 61 2.43 -7.63 4.71
N ARG A 62 3.65 -8.03 4.35
CA ARG A 62 4.26 -9.19 4.99
C ARG A 62 4.51 -8.87 6.46
N SER A 63 4.16 -9.80 7.34
CA SER A 63 4.40 -9.66 8.78
C SER A 63 5.91 -9.69 9.07
N GLY A 64 6.29 -9.29 10.28
CA GLY A 64 7.69 -9.26 10.70
C GLY A 64 8.34 -7.89 10.60
N ARG A 65 7.61 -6.88 10.16
CA ARG A 65 8.08 -5.49 10.17
C ARG A 65 7.93 -4.90 11.56
N SER A 66 8.83 -4.00 11.95
CA SER A 66 8.74 -3.34 13.24
C SER A 66 7.51 -2.44 13.33
N GLU A 67 7.06 -2.20 14.55
CA GLU A 67 5.95 -1.28 14.79
C GLU A 67 6.27 0.12 14.29
N GLU A 68 7.52 0.56 14.43
CA GLU A 68 7.99 1.83 13.92
C GLU A 68 7.82 1.96 12.41
N ILE A 69 8.19 0.92 11.67
CA ILE A 69 8.03 0.90 10.21
C ILE A 69 6.54 0.91 9.84
N VAL A 70 5.73 0.09 10.49
CA VAL A 70 4.29 0.04 10.24
C VAL A 70 3.64 1.40 10.47
N ASN A 71 3.93 2.02 11.60
CA ASN A 71 3.38 3.34 11.92
C ASN A 71 3.89 4.43 10.96
N GLY A 72 5.14 4.31 10.52
CA GLY A 72 5.72 5.21 9.53
C GLY A 72 5.00 5.12 8.19
N ILE A 73 4.68 3.91 7.73
CA ILE A 73 3.93 3.70 6.49
C ILE A 73 2.54 4.35 6.60
N ILE A 74 1.83 4.09 7.70
CA ILE A 74 0.49 4.64 7.92
C ILE A 74 0.52 6.17 7.86
N ARG A 75 1.44 6.80 8.60
CA ARG A 75 1.54 8.25 8.68
C ARG A 75 1.87 8.87 7.33
N LYS A 76 2.85 8.32 6.62
CA LYS A 76 3.28 8.88 5.35
C LYS A 76 2.22 8.73 4.27
N ILE A 77 1.47 7.64 4.27
CA ILE A 77 0.35 7.48 3.33
C ILE A 77 -0.74 8.51 3.65
N GLN A 78 -1.08 8.71 4.93
CA GLN A 78 -2.03 9.75 5.32
C GLN A 78 -1.57 11.13 4.84
N ASP A 79 -0.31 11.46 5.07
CA ASP A 79 0.25 12.76 4.67
C ASP A 79 0.21 12.94 3.15
N ALA A 80 0.51 11.89 2.40
CA ALA A 80 0.49 11.94 0.94
C ALA A 80 -0.92 12.20 0.41
N ILE A 81 -1.92 11.52 0.97
CA ILE A 81 -3.31 11.73 0.57
C ILE A 81 -3.78 13.12 0.97
N LEU A 82 -3.43 13.55 2.17
CA LEU A 82 -3.79 14.87 2.68
C LEU A 82 -3.28 15.98 1.75
N SER A 83 -2.04 15.87 1.27
CA SER A 83 -1.45 16.88 0.40
C SER A 83 -1.94 16.82 -1.04
N THR A 84 -2.44 15.67 -1.49
CA THR A 84 -2.84 15.47 -2.89
C THR A 84 -4.33 15.67 -3.11
N ALA A 85 -5.15 15.22 -2.17
CA ALA A 85 -6.61 15.14 -2.35
C ALA A 85 -7.41 16.21 -1.61
N ASP A 86 -6.76 17.08 -0.85
CA ASP A 86 -7.42 18.18 -0.10
C ASP A 86 -8.58 17.68 0.78
N LEU A 87 -8.34 16.58 1.50
CA LEU A 87 -9.30 16.03 2.45
C LEU A 87 -8.81 16.30 3.88
N PRO A 88 -9.72 16.47 4.85
CA PRO A 88 -9.30 16.61 6.24
C PRO A 88 -8.72 15.28 6.75
N ARG A 89 -7.73 15.36 7.64
CA ARG A 89 -7.02 14.17 8.14
C ARG A 89 -7.97 13.13 8.74
N GLU A 90 -8.99 13.56 9.45
CA GLU A 90 -9.94 12.65 10.09
C GLU A 90 -10.81 11.87 9.09
N LYS A 91 -10.79 12.26 7.84
CA LYS A 91 -11.49 11.55 6.76
C LYS A 91 -10.58 10.58 6.00
N ILE A 92 -9.33 10.50 6.39
CA ILE A 92 -8.33 9.63 5.74
C ILE A 92 -7.97 8.52 6.74
N LYS A 93 -8.43 7.30 6.47
CA LYS A 93 -8.12 6.14 7.32
C LYS A 93 -7.13 5.25 6.61
N VAL A 94 -6.07 4.86 7.31
CA VAL A 94 -5.07 3.93 6.78
C VAL A 94 -4.86 2.83 7.80
N GLN A 95 -5.07 1.59 7.39
CA GLN A 95 -4.87 0.41 8.23
C GLN A 95 -4.00 -0.59 7.50
N LEU A 96 -3.14 -1.26 8.25
CA LEU A 96 -2.27 -2.30 7.70
C LEU A 96 -2.53 -3.62 8.43
N MET A 97 -2.52 -4.71 7.65
CA MET A 97 -2.65 -6.06 8.15
C MET A 97 -1.39 -6.85 7.80
N GLY A 98 -0.81 -7.52 8.78
CA GLY A 98 0.34 -8.38 8.54
C GLY A 98 -0.08 -9.75 8.00
N VAL A 99 0.61 -10.21 6.96
CA VAL A 99 0.38 -11.53 6.35
C VAL A 99 1.72 -12.26 6.32
N LEU A 100 1.73 -13.52 6.76
CA LEU A 100 2.95 -14.31 6.71
C LEU A 100 3.41 -14.49 5.26
N ALA A 101 4.70 -14.25 5.01
CA ALA A 101 5.25 -14.37 3.66
C ALA A 101 4.99 -15.74 3.04
N LYS A 102 5.04 -16.79 3.83
CA LYS A 102 4.81 -18.16 3.34
C LYS A 102 3.39 -18.42 2.87
N TRP A 103 2.45 -17.51 3.15
CA TRP A 103 1.07 -17.62 2.66
C TRP A 103 0.85 -16.85 1.37
N VAL A 104 1.87 -16.18 0.86
CA VAL A 104 1.78 -15.33 -0.32
C VAL A 104 2.62 -15.93 -1.44
N MET A 105 2.02 -16.03 -2.61
CA MET A 105 2.72 -16.53 -3.80
C MET A 105 2.61 -15.51 -4.91
N GLU A 106 3.72 -15.26 -5.59
CA GLU A 106 3.74 -14.39 -6.75
C GLU A 106 4.49 -15.12 -7.87
N ALA A 107 3.94 -15.07 -9.07
CA ALA A 107 4.44 -15.82 -10.22
C ALA A 107 4.63 -17.31 -9.89
N GLY A 108 3.79 -17.85 -9.03
CA GLY A 108 3.84 -19.26 -8.63
C GLY A 108 4.89 -19.60 -7.58
N ALA A 109 5.61 -18.61 -7.07
CA ALA A 109 6.66 -18.82 -6.06
C ALA A 109 6.27 -18.21 -4.72
N ILE A 110 6.62 -18.91 -3.64
CA ILE A 110 6.37 -18.41 -2.28
C ILE A 110 7.22 -17.17 -2.05
N MET A 111 6.62 -16.13 -1.47
CA MET A 111 7.31 -14.87 -1.19
C MET A 111 8.40 -15.06 -0.13
N PRO A 112 9.51 -14.29 -0.24
CA PRO A 112 10.57 -14.34 0.76
C PRO A 112 10.16 -13.60 2.03
N GLU A 113 10.87 -13.90 3.12
CA GLU A 113 10.75 -13.12 4.34
C GLU A 113 11.28 -11.70 4.09
N PRO A 114 10.80 -10.70 4.86
CA PRO A 114 11.33 -9.35 4.77
C PRO A 114 12.86 -9.33 4.94
N GLY A 115 13.55 -8.65 4.04
CA GLY A 115 15.02 -8.60 4.03
C GLY A 115 15.67 -9.59 3.09
N GLU A 116 14.93 -10.54 2.55
CA GLU A 116 15.47 -11.58 1.66
C GLU A 116 15.05 -11.38 0.20
N GLU A 117 14.51 -10.22 -0.12
CA GLU A 117 13.92 -9.93 -1.43
C GLU A 117 14.94 -10.03 -2.58
N ALA A 118 16.16 -9.54 -2.34
CA ALA A 118 17.18 -9.50 -3.40
C ALA A 118 17.53 -10.90 -3.90
N ASP A 119 17.74 -11.84 -2.97
CA ASP A 119 18.07 -13.22 -3.32
C ASP A 119 16.89 -13.91 -4.00
N TRP A 120 15.70 -13.72 -3.47
CA TRP A 120 14.49 -14.28 -4.04
C TRP A 120 14.26 -13.75 -5.46
N PHE A 121 14.41 -12.44 -5.64
CA PHE A 121 14.21 -11.79 -6.94
C PHE A 121 15.20 -12.33 -7.98
N ALA A 122 16.47 -12.48 -7.59
CA ALA A 122 17.50 -13.01 -8.47
C ALA A 122 17.19 -14.44 -8.93
N GLN A 123 16.52 -15.24 -8.09
CA GLN A 123 16.18 -16.63 -8.42
C GLN A 123 14.93 -16.75 -9.28
N HIS A 124 13.98 -15.82 -9.17
CA HIS A 124 12.65 -15.95 -9.76
C HIS A 124 12.33 -14.94 -10.86
N HIS A 125 13.17 -13.93 -11.07
CA HIS A 125 12.95 -12.87 -12.05
C HIS A 125 14.18 -12.65 -12.93
N ARG A 126 14.61 -13.71 -13.53
CA ARG A 126 15.77 -13.66 -14.44
C ARG A 126 15.40 -13.18 -15.83
#